data_cc05abcd0d3016e87dec3c956d8ee873
#
_entry.id   cc05abcd0d3016e87dec3c956d8ee873
#
_cell.length_a   1.000
_cell.length_b   1.000
_cell.length_c   1.000
_cell.angle_alpha   90.00
_cell.angle_beta   90.00
_cell.angle_gamma   90.00
#
_symmetry.space_group_name_H-M   'P 1'
#
loop_
_entity.id
_entity.type
_entity.pdbx_description
1 polymer ?
#
loop_
_entity_poly.entity_id
_entity_poly.type
_entity_poly.pdbx_seq_one_letter_code
_entity_poly.pdbx_strand_id
1 'polypeptide(L)'
;GWTEKFHTDCKKLGLLLPHVEPGAVDHIPQQIAMIEELVKKGHAYLSDDGSVYFNIASFPGYGALSHLEHRELELGKTQNTRASSDEYDKENLSDFVLWKARRPEDGINFWPSPWGEGRPGWHLECSAMIKEYLGDSFDLHSGGVDLVFPHHENEIAQSTCSCGGKFAAHWFHITHLLVDGGKMSKSLGNLYTIDDLEKRGFTAMEVRYVLIGGHYRKQLNFTLDSLSAAHEALAKIAKGARSLASRAGDEVTLSSVDFGPFQSAWDSLNDDLNTPAALGGIFTGLKASADLQSKDAAAALAGLNRILRALGITLPEASEKESADVPDDIRQLAETRWQARSAKNWAESDRLRDELAKLGWQVKDSKEGYALEKS
;
A
#
# COMPACT_ATOMS: atom_id res chain seq x y z
N GLY A 1 19.97 -7.69 8.19
CA GLY A 1 20.02 -7.89 6.74
C GLY A 1 18.85 -7.24 6.01
N TRP A 2 18.61 -7.62 4.74
CA TRP A 2 17.53 -7.02 3.94
C TRP A 2 16.13 -7.22 4.54
N THR A 3 15.87 -8.37 5.18
CA THR A 3 14.61 -8.64 5.87
C THR A 3 14.35 -7.66 7.01
N GLU A 4 15.34 -7.37 7.82
CA GLU A 4 15.22 -6.38 8.91
C GLU A 4 14.96 -4.98 8.37
N LYS A 5 15.61 -4.61 7.25
CA LYS A 5 15.35 -3.33 6.57
C LYS A 5 13.91 -3.26 6.08
N PHE A 6 13.41 -4.33 5.44
CA PHE A 6 12.03 -4.44 4.99
C PHE A 6 11.04 -4.28 6.15
N HIS A 7 11.24 -5.00 7.27
CA HIS A 7 10.39 -4.85 8.46
C HIS A 7 10.42 -3.44 9.04
N THR A 8 11.60 -2.81 9.04
CA THR A 8 11.75 -1.42 9.49
C THR A 8 10.94 -0.47 8.60
N ASP A 9 11.02 -0.62 7.29
CA ASP A 9 10.27 0.21 6.34
C ASP A 9 8.75 -0.04 6.44
N CYS A 10 8.32 -1.29 6.59
CA CYS A 10 6.93 -1.64 6.85
C CYS A 10 6.40 -0.95 8.12
N LYS A 11 7.17 -0.98 9.21
CA LYS A 11 6.81 -0.31 10.47
C LYS A 11 6.71 1.20 10.30
N LYS A 12 7.66 1.83 9.61
CA LYS A 12 7.64 3.27 9.32
C LYS A 12 6.39 3.67 8.52
N LEU A 13 6.00 2.83 7.55
CA LEU A 13 4.79 3.01 6.75
C LEU A 13 3.49 2.68 7.50
N GLY A 14 3.55 2.20 8.74
CA GLY A 14 2.36 1.81 9.50
C GLY A 14 1.67 0.56 8.97
N LEU A 15 2.41 -0.35 8.33
CA LEU A 15 1.87 -1.63 7.87
C LEU A 15 1.75 -2.60 9.05
N LEU A 16 0.67 -3.36 9.07
CA LEU A 16 0.51 -4.47 10.00
C LEU A 16 1.43 -5.61 9.57
N LEU A 17 2.11 -6.22 10.53
CA LEU A 17 2.91 -7.40 10.26
C LEU A 17 1.99 -8.59 9.94
N PRO A 18 2.35 -9.44 8.98
CA PRO A 18 1.63 -10.68 8.71
C PRO A 18 1.76 -11.65 9.90
N HIS A 19 0.82 -12.58 10.00
CA HIS A 19 0.86 -13.60 11.05
C HIS A 19 1.98 -14.62 10.81
N VAL A 20 2.28 -14.90 9.54
CA VAL A 20 3.31 -15.84 9.10
C VAL A 20 4.09 -15.23 7.94
N GLU A 21 5.40 -15.33 7.98
CA GLU A 21 6.32 -14.99 6.88
C GLU A 21 7.15 -16.23 6.54
N PRO A 22 6.64 -17.12 5.68
CA PRO A 22 7.31 -18.39 5.40
C PRO A 22 8.55 -18.16 4.51
N GLY A 23 9.66 -18.82 4.84
CA GLY A 23 10.85 -18.87 4.02
C GLY A 23 10.75 -19.97 2.96
N ALA A 24 10.99 -19.67 1.68
CA ALA A 24 10.92 -20.65 0.60
C ALA A 24 11.90 -21.82 0.80
N VAL A 25 13.10 -21.55 1.31
CA VAL A 25 14.12 -22.58 1.60
C VAL A 25 13.70 -23.53 2.72
N ASP A 26 12.96 -23.01 3.72
CA ASP A 26 12.47 -23.83 4.83
C ASP A 26 11.35 -24.80 4.39
N HIS A 27 10.79 -24.57 3.20
CA HIS A 27 9.64 -25.33 2.66
C HIS A 27 10.03 -26.19 1.44
N ILE A 28 11.31 -26.48 1.22
CA ILE A 28 11.75 -27.39 0.16
C ILE A 28 11.06 -28.76 0.24
N PRO A 29 10.91 -29.41 1.42
CA PRO A 29 10.19 -30.68 1.50
C PRO A 29 8.74 -30.60 1.01
N GLN A 30 8.02 -29.53 1.34
CA GLN A 30 6.63 -29.33 0.90
C GLN A 30 6.53 -29.10 -0.61
N GLN A 31 7.49 -28.39 -1.17
CA GLN A 31 7.59 -28.18 -2.62
C GLN A 31 7.83 -29.50 -3.35
N ILE A 32 8.76 -30.33 -2.87
CA ILE A 32 9.01 -31.67 -3.42
C ILE A 32 7.76 -32.53 -3.33
N ALA A 33 7.09 -32.56 -2.18
CA ALA A 33 5.87 -33.33 -1.99
C ALA A 33 4.74 -32.91 -2.96
N MET A 34 4.61 -31.61 -3.23
CA MET A 34 3.63 -31.13 -4.21
C MET A 34 3.95 -31.59 -5.63
N ILE A 35 5.23 -31.57 -6.03
CA ILE A 35 5.66 -32.09 -7.34
C ILE A 35 5.39 -33.60 -7.45
N GLU A 36 5.71 -34.39 -6.41
CA GLU A 36 5.44 -35.82 -6.41
C GLU A 36 3.95 -36.12 -6.64
N GLU A 37 3.06 -35.34 -5.99
CA GLU A 37 1.63 -35.49 -6.16
C GLU A 37 1.19 -35.10 -7.60
N LEU A 38 1.75 -34.04 -8.19
CA LEU A 38 1.49 -33.64 -9.57
C LEU A 38 1.96 -34.70 -10.57
N VAL A 39 3.14 -35.27 -10.37
CA VAL A 39 3.68 -36.38 -11.21
C VAL A 39 2.78 -37.60 -11.10
N LYS A 40 2.42 -38.02 -9.89
CA LYS A 40 1.55 -39.14 -9.61
C LYS A 40 0.16 -39.00 -10.27
N LYS A 41 -0.37 -37.78 -10.34
CA LYS A 41 -1.66 -37.47 -10.99
C LYS A 41 -1.56 -37.24 -12.51
N GLY A 42 -0.36 -37.26 -13.08
CA GLY A 42 -0.13 -37.09 -14.53
C GLY A 42 -0.13 -35.64 -15.00
N HIS A 43 -0.05 -34.67 -14.08
CA HIS A 43 0.04 -33.24 -14.41
C HIS A 43 1.46 -32.75 -14.59
N ALA A 44 2.46 -33.53 -14.18
CA ALA A 44 3.85 -33.20 -14.33
C ALA A 44 4.66 -34.41 -14.86
N TYR A 45 5.79 -34.13 -15.50
CA TYR A 45 6.66 -35.16 -16.08
C TYR A 45 8.13 -34.81 -15.93
N LEU A 46 8.96 -35.86 -15.81
CA LEU A 46 10.42 -35.75 -15.81
C LEU A 46 10.92 -35.61 -17.26
N SER A 47 11.80 -34.65 -17.48
CA SER A 47 12.47 -34.39 -18.73
C SER A 47 13.84 -35.10 -18.81
N ASP A 48 14.38 -35.26 -20.03
CA ASP A 48 15.67 -35.88 -20.29
C ASP A 48 16.85 -35.12 -19.64
N ASP A 49 16.71 -33.83 -19.35
CA ASP A 49 17.70 -33.01 -18.66
C ASP A 49 17.64 -33.14 -17.13
N GLY A 50 16.78 -34.00 -16.59
CA GLY A 50 16.58 -34.20 -15.16
C GLY A 50 15.68 -33.17 -14.48
N SER A 51 15.11 -32.22 -15.24
CA SER A 51 14.15 -31.25 -14.73
C SER A 51 12.72 -31.80 -14.77
N VAL A 52 11.85 -31.32 -13.88
CA VAL A 52 10.43 -31.67 -13.85
C VAL A 52 9.60 -30.49 -14.35
N TYR A 53 8.69 -30.74 -15.27
CA TYR A 53 7.82 -29.73 -15.86
C TYR A 53 6.34 -30.02 -15.60
N PHE A 54 5.57 -28.96 -15.43
CA PHE A 54 4.10 -29.04 -15.41
C PHE A 54 3.59 -29.09 -16.85
N ASN A 55 2.70 -30.03 -17.13
CA ASN A 55 2.07 -30.16 -18.43
C ASN A 55 0.81 -29.28 -18.47
N ILE A 56 0.89 -28.10 -19.10
CA ILE A 56 -0.22 -27.14 -19.22
C ILE A 56 -1.45 -27.78 -19.88
N ALA A 57 -1.24 -28.64 -20.88
CA ALA A 57 -2.35 -29.30 -21.60
C ALA A 57 -3.18 -30.23 -20.67
N SER A 58 -2.63 -30.65 -19.54
CA SER A 58 -3.33 -31.46 -18.54
C SER A 58 -4.32 -30.68 -17.67
N PHE A 59 -4.33 -29.34 -17.74
CA PHE A 59 -5.22 -28.46 -16.99
C PHE A 59 -6.02 -27.55 -17.91
N PRO A 60 -7.23 -27.96 -18.35
CA PRO A 60 -8.06 -27.18 -19.30
C PRO A 60 -8.49 -25.80 -18.81
N GLY A 61 -8.40 -25.54 -17.48
CA GLY A 61 -8.70 -24.25 -16.88
C GLY A 61 -7.56 -23.24 -16.90
N TYR A 62 -6.40 -23.59 -17.46
CA TYR A 62 -5.25 -22.70 -17.53
C TYR A 62 -5.56 -21.43 -18.34
N GLY A 63 -5.21 -20.27 -17.81
CA GLY A 63 -5.45 -18.98 -18.45
C GLY A 63 -6.79 -18.32 -18.09
N ALA A 64 -7.60 -18.94 -17.23
CA ALA A 64 -8.91 -18.39 -16.86
C ALA A 64 -8.82 -17.07 -16.08
N LEU A 65 -7.83 -16.90 -15.20
CA LEU A 65 -7.61 -15.67 -14.43
C LEU A 65 -7.10 -14.53 -15.31
N SER A 66 -6.18 -14.85 -16.21
CA SER A 66 -5.53 -13.87 -17.12
C SER A 66 -6.34 -13.61 -18.40
N HIS A 67 -7.52 -14.25 -18.53
CA HIS A 67 -8.41 -14.16 -19.69
C HIS A 67 -7.70 -14.50 -21.01
N LEU A 68 -6.85 -15.54 -20.99
CA LEU A 68 -6.26 -16.08 -22.20
C LEU A 68 -7.38 -16.73 -23.03
N GLU A 69 -7.58 -16.27 -24.25
CA GLU A 69 -8.56 -16.89 -25.16
C GLU A 69 -8.09 -18.31 -25.55
N HIS A 70 -9.03 -19.25 -25.61
CA HIS A 70 -8.76 -20.65 -26.01
C HIS A 70 -8.06 -20.80 -27.37
N ARG A 71 -8.09 -19.78 -28.24
CA ARG A 71 -7.38 -19.74 -29.51
C ARG A 71 -5.85 -19.65 -29.35
N GLU A 72 -5.37 -19.06 -28.26
CA GLU A 72 -3.92 -18.97 -27.94
C GLU A 72 -3.43 -20.27 -27.32
N LEU A 73 -4.34 -21.03 -26.70
CA LEU A 73 -4.16 -22.38 -26.21
C LEU A 73 -4.42 -23.40 -27.31
N GLU A 74 -3.77 -23.31 -28.48
CA GLU A 74 -3.74 -24.45 -29.41
C GLU A 74 -2.96 -25.60 -28.75
N LEU A 75 -3.66 -26.33 -27.89
CA LEU A 75 -3.18 -27.42 -27.03
C LEU A 75 -2.44 -28.55 -27.80
N GLY A 76 -2.46 -28.56 -29.12
CA GLY A 76 -1.72 -29.51 -29.95
C GLY A 76 -0.31 -29.06 -30.34
N LYS A 77 0.04 -27.78 -30.20
CA LYS A 77 1.36 -27.27 -30.63
C LYS A 77 2.34 -27.11 -29.47
N THR A 78 1.86 -27.11 -28.22
CA THR A 78 2.67 -26.90 -27.04
C THR A 78 3.42 -28.16 -26.53
N GLN A 79 3.14 -29.32 -27.09
CA GLN A 79 3.68 -30.59 -26.60
C GLN A 79 5.22 -30.72 -26.61
N ASN A 80 5.96 -29.75 -27.15
CA ASN A 80 7.43 -29.79 -27.21
C ASN A 80 8.11 -28.46 -26.83
N THR A 81 7.40 -27.43 -26.41
CA THR A 81 8.00 -26.18 -25.97
C THR A 81 8.10 -26.17 -24.45
N ARG A 82 9.30 -25.96 -23.91
CA ARG A 82 9.61 -25.88 -22.48
C ARG A 82 10.15 -24.50 -22.19
N ALA A 83 9.59 -23.80 -21.22
CA ALA A 83 10.17 -22.54 -20.74
C ALA A 83 11.40 -22.84 -19.91
N SER A 84 12.56 -22.40 -20.36
CA SER A 84 13.82 -22.51 -19.61
C SER A 84 13.99 -21.44 -18.51
N SER A 85 13.14 -20.40 -18.58
CA SER A 85 13.05 -19.31 -17.58
C SER A 85 11.70 -19.36 -16.85
N ASP A 86 11.62 -18.75 -15.68
CA ASP A 86 10.38 -18.60 -14.92
C ASP A 86 9.49 -17.47 -15.47
N GLU A 87 9.99 -16.74 -16.44
CA GLU A 87 9.27 -15.69 -17.18
C GLU A 87 9.12 -16.10 -18.64
N TYR A 88 7.89 -16.06 -19.15
CA TYR A 88 7.55 -16.30 -20.56
C TYR A 88 6.32 -15.49 -20.95
N ASP A 89 6.22 -15.16 -22.23
CA ASP A 89 5.15 -14.33 -22.76
C ASP A 89 3.85 -15.11 -23.00
N LYS A 90 2.71 -14.40 -22.94
CA LYS A 90 1.39 -14.96 -23.28
C LYS A 90 1.31 -15.60 -24.66
N GLU A 91 2.15 -15.13 -25.58
CA GLU A 91 2.19 -15.60 -26.97
C GLU A 91 2.88 -16.97 -27.13
N ASN A 92 3.68 -17.38 -26.12
CA ASN A 92 4.43 -18.64 -26.14
C ASN A 92 4.10 -19.49 -24.92
N LEU A 93 2.88 -20.02 -24.88
CA LEU A 93 2.48 -20.94 -23.81
C LEU A 93 3.30 -22.22 -23.88
N SER A 94 4.07 -22.46 -22.84
CA SER A 94 4.97 -23.59 -22.72
C SER A 94 4.80 -24.25 -21.36
N ASP A 95 5.07 -25.56 -21.31
CA ASP A 95 5.17 -26.26 -20.04
C ASP A 95 6.20 -25.57 -19.16
N PHE A 96 5.85 -25.28 -17.91
CA PHE A 96 6.69 -24.53 -17.00
C PHE A 96 7.39 -25.45 -16.00
N VAL A 97 8.57 -25.02 -15.57
CA VAL A 97 9.42 -25.82 -14.71
C VAL A 97 8.92 -25.84 -13.26
N LEU A 98 8.86 -27.02 -12.66
CA LEU A 98 8.57 -27.23 -11.23
C LEU A 98 9.84 -27.51 -10.44
N TRP A 99 10.78 -28.27 -11.05
CA TRP A 99 12.10 -28.58 -10.48
C TRP A 99 13.16 -28.43 -11.55
N LYS A 100 14.14 -27.57 -11.33
CA LYS A 100 15.27 -27.36 -12.23
C LYS A 100 16.42 -28.28 -11.81
N ALA A 101 16.86 -29.15 -12.69
CA ALA A 101 18.06 -29.93 -12.48
C ALA A 101 19.26 -29.00 -12.22
N ARG A 102 20.13 -29.42 -11.29
CA ARG A 102 21.31 -28.64 -10.89
C ARG A 102 22.23 -28.33 -12.06
N ARG A 103 22.67 -27.07 -12.11
CA ARG A 103 23.70 -26.59 -13.03
C ARG A 103 24.89 -26.01 -12.28
N PRO A 104 26.08 -25.93 -12.87
CA PRO A 104 27.25 -25.34 -12.22
C PRO A 104 27.01 -23.90 -11.72
N GLU A 105 26.17 -23.13 -12.42
CA GLU A 105 25.85 -21.75 -12.10
C GLU A 105 25.01 -21.61 -10.82
N ASP A 106 24.32 -22.67 -10.39
CA ASP A 106 23.47 -22.64 -9.18
C ASP A 106 24.32 -22.57 -7.89
N GLY A 107 25.60 -22.86 -7.97
CA GLY A 107 26.54 -22.79 -6.84
C GLY A 107 26.10 -23.69 -5.69
N ILE A 108 25.75 -23.08 -4.55
CA ILE A 108 25.26 -23.74 -3.35
C ILE A 108 23.73 -23.83 -3.26
N ASN A 109 23.01 -23.22 -4.20
CA ASN A 109 21.54 -23.11 -4.17
C ASN A 109 20.92 -24.34 -4.85
N PHE A 110 21.09 -25.50 -4.27
CA PHE A 110 20.47 -26.74 -4.73
C PHE A 110 20.18 -27.67 -3.53
N TRP A 111 19.20 -28.54 -3.72
CA TRP A 111 18.72 -29.49 -2.73
C TRP A 111 18.57 -30.88 -3.36
N PRO A 112 18.68 -31.95 -2.57
CA PRO A 112 18.39 -33.30 -3.04
C PRO A 112 16.88 -33.47 -3.27
N SER A 113 16.50 -34.20 -4.31
CA SER A 113 15.14 -34.59 -4.59
C SER A 113 15.06 -35.98 -5.20
N PRO A 114 13.87 -36.60 -5.36
CA PRO A 114 13.69 -37.86 -6.05
C PRO A 114 14.16 -37.86 -7.52
N TRP A 115 14.28 -36.69 -8.13
CA TRP A 115 14.70 -36.49 -9.54
C TRP A 115 16.16 -36.11 -9.66
N GLY A 116 16.89 -36.03 -8.54
CA GLY A 116 18.28 -35.59 -8.48
C GLY A 116 18.45 -34.23 -7.77
N GLU A 117 19.70 -33.79 -7.71
CA GLU A 117 20.01 -32.46 -7.17
C GLU A 117 19.43 -31.34 -8.07
N GLY A 118 18.88 -30.32 -7.46
CA GLY A 118 18.27 -29.23 -8.19
C GLY A 118 17.65 -28.18 -7.30
N ARG A 119 16.81 -27.33 -7.87
CA ARG A 119 16.07 -26.30 -7.15
C ARG A 119 14.65 -26.14 -7.68
N PRO A 120 13.70 -25.69 -6.84
CA PRO A 120 12.32 -25.47 -7.30
C PRO A 120 12.22 -24.36 -8.34
N GLY A 121 11.16 -24.42 -9.14
CA GLY A 121 10.68 -23.31 -9.94
C GLY A 121 10.04 -22.24 -9.05
N TRP A 122 10.14 -20.98 -9.45
CA TRP A 122 9.67 -19.84 -8.65
C TRP A 122 8.19 -19.90 -8.25
N HIS A 123 7.32 -20.38 -9.14
CA HIS A 123 5.86 -20.40 -8.89
C HIS A 123 5.45 -21.45 -7.84
N LEU A 124 6.24 -22.51 -7.71
CA LEU A 124 5.95 -23.61 -6.80
C LEU A 124 6.13 -23.25 -5.32
N GLU A 125 7.06 -22.33 -5.05
CA GLU A 125 7.38 -21.89 -3.68
C GLU A 125 6.12 -21.37 -3.01
N CYS A 126 5.40 -20.43 -3.66
CA CYS A 126 4.18 -19.86 -3.14
C CYS A 126 3.06 -20.89 -2.99
N SER A 127 2.83 -21.76 -4.00
CA SER A 127 1.81 -22.80 -3.93
C SER A 127 2.00 -23.73 -2.76
N ALA A 128 3.24 -24.18 -2.51
CA ALA A 128 3.54 -25.07 -1.39
C ALA A 128 3.41 -24.40 -0.02
N MET A 129 3.89 -23.17 0.12
CA MET A 129 3.77 -22.41 1.36
C MET A 129 2.31 -22.06 1.67
N ILE A 130 1.52 -21.67 0.67
CA ILE A 130 0.09 -21.40 0.82
C ILE A 130 -0.63 -22.64 1.31
N LYS A 131 -0.37 -23.79 0.70
CA LYS A 131 -0.98 -25.07 1.12
C LYS A 131 -0.68 -25.40 2.57
N GLU A 132 0.57 -25.16 3.03
CA GLU A 132 0.99 -25.43 4.41
C GLU A 132 0.24 -24.59 5.43
N TYR A 133 0.05 -23.28 5.17
CA TYR A 133 -0.50 -22.36 6.16
C TYR A 133 -1.98 -22.02 5.98
N LEU A 134 -2.49 -22.05 4.75
CA LEU A 134 -3.86 -21.68 4.43
C LEU A 134 -4.71 -22.86 3.94
N GLY A 135 -4.09 -24.00 3.65
CA GLY A 135 -4.77 -25.20 3.16
C GLY A 135 -5.02 -25.17 1.65
N ASP A 136 -5.92 -26.05 1.20
CA ASP A 136 -6.20 -26.27 -0.23
C ASP A 136 -7.10 -25.19 -0.85
N SER A 137 -7.76 -24.38 -0.03
CA SER A 137 -8.63 -23.28 -0.45
C SER A 137 -8.64 -22.18 0.61
N PHE A 138 -8.60 -20.93 0.17
CA PHE A 138 -8.56 -19.75 1.04
C PHE A 138 -9.28 -18.55 0.41
N ASP A 139 -9.48 -17.48 1.19
CA ASP A 139 -10.38 -16.40 0.81
C ASP A 139 -9.79 -15.45 -0.22
N LEU A 140 -8.57 -14.95 -0.02
CA LEU A 140 -8.01 -13.86 -0.82
C LEU A 140 -6.54 -14.08 -1.14
N HIS A 141 -6.18 -14.00 -2.43
CA HIS A 141 -4.81 -13.93 -2.92
C HIS A 141 -4.53 -12.58 -3.58
N SER A 142 -3.34 -12.03 -3.36
CA SER A 142 -3.00 -10.70 -3.87
C SER A 142 -1.60 -10.64 -4.46
N GLY A 143 -1.39 -9.66 -5.35
CA GLY A 143 -0.09 -9.38 -5.94
C GLY A 143 -0.11 -8.18 -6.88
N GLY A 144 0.97 -7.91 -7.58
CA GLY A 144 1.00 -6.96 -8.67
C GLY A 144 0.26 -7.50 -9.91
N VAL A 145 -0.19 -6.62 -10.79
CA VAL A 145 -0.85 -7.03 -12.05
C VAL A 145 0.07 -7.84 -12.97
N ASP A 146 1.38 -7.69 -12.84
CA ASP A 146 2.40 -8.47 -13.53
C ASP A 146 2.44 -9.94 -13.10
N LEU A 147 2.01 -10.24 -11.88
CA LEU A 147 1.93 -11.61 -11.37
C LEU A 147 0.69 -12.38 -11.87
N VAL A 148 -0.33 -11.70 -12.43
CA VAL A 148 -1.51 -12.39 -12.97
C VAL A 148 -1.09 -13.48 -13.94
N PHE A 149 -0.13 -13.17 -14.81
CA PHE A 149 0.46 -14.11 -15.75
C PHE A 149 1.98 -13.88 -15.85
N PRO A 150 2.78 -14.96 -15.75
CA PRO A 150 2.38 -16.37 -15.62
C PRO A 150 2.19 -16.86 -14.18
N HIS A 151 2.63 -16.09 -13.15
CA HIS A 151 2.83 -16.57 -11.78
C HIS A 151 1.54 -17.14 -11.15
N HIS A 152 0.48 -16.35 -11.05
CA HIS A 152 -0.77 -16.76 -10.42
C HIS A 152 -1.51 -17.84 -11.22
N GLU A 153 -1.43 -17.83 -12.55
CA GLU A 153 -1.97 -18.92 -13.38
C GLU A 153 -1.24 -20.25 -13.09
N ASN A 154 0.08 -20.20 -12.90
CA ASN A 154 0.86 -21.38 -12.55
C ASN A 154 0.55 -21.87 -11.14
N GLU A 155 0.34 -20.97 -10.18
CA GLU A 155 -0.08 -21.32 -8.83
C GLU A 155 -1.47 -22.00 -8.82
N ILE A 156 -2.42 -21.46 -9.60
CA ILE A 156 -3.76 -22.08 -9.76
C ILE A 156 -3.61 -23.50 -10.30
N ALA A 157 -2.83 -23.67 -11.37
CA ALA A 157 -2.64 -24.97 -11.99
C ALA A 157 -1.99 -25.97 -11.02
N GLN A 158 -0.91 -25.58 -10.38
CA GLN A 158 -0.20 -26.41 -9.39
C GLN A 158 -1.10 -26.83 -8.25
N SER A 159 -1.76 -25.87 -7.62
CA SER A 159 -2.58 -26.10 -6.42
C SER A 159 -3.84 -26.89 -6.75
N THR A 160 -4.59 -26.50 -7.80
CA THR A 160 -5.82 -27.20 -8.20
C THR A 160 -5.53 -28.64 -8.61
N CYS A 161 -4.48 -28.88 -9.40
CA CYS A 161 -4.11 -30.23 -9.84
C CYS A 161 -3.56 -31.09 -8.71
N SER A 162 -2.80 -30.48 -7.76
CA SER A 162 -2.27 -31.24 -6.62
C SER A 162 -3.33 -31.61 -5.59
N CYS A 163 -4.31 -30.74 -5.32
CA CYS A 163 -5.27 -30.89 -4.23
C CYS A 163 -6.71 -31.16 -4.68
N GLY A 164 -7.10 -30.68 -5.88
CA GLY A 164 -8.46 -30.80 -6.42
C GLY A 164 -9.44 -29.76 -5.90
N GLY A 165 -8.98 -28.75 -5.13
CA GLY A 165 -9.76 -27.67 -4.55
C GLY A 165 -9.82 -26.42 -5.41
N LYS A 166 -10.66 -25.45 -5.02
CA LYS A 166 -10.63 -24.10 -5.54
C LYS A 166 -9.56 -23.33 -4.79
N PHE A 167 -8.47 -22.96 -5.45
CA PHE A 167 -7.30 -22.33 -4.83
C PHE A 167 -7.66 -21.06 -4.05
N ALA A 168 -7.92 -19.93 -4.71
CA ALA A 168 -8.34 -18.68 -4.07
C ALA A 168 -9.78 -18.33 -4.43
N ALA A 169 -10.58 -17.85 -3.45
CA ALA A 169 -11.95 -17.40 -3.70
C ALA A 169 -11.97 -16.05 -4.42
N HIS A 170 -11.05 -15.15 -4.04
CA HIS A 170 -10.95 -13.78 -4.56
C HIS A 170 -9.51 -13.44 -4.90
N TRP A 171 -9.35 -12.58 -5.91
CA TRP A 171 -8.06 -12.08 -6.37
C TRP A 171 -8.01 -10.57 -6.26
N PHE A 172 -6.87 -10.05 -5.76
CA PHE A 172 -6.64 -8.63 -5.57
C PHE A 172 -5.31 -8.24 -6.22
N HIS A 173 -5.36 -7.46 -7.32
CA HIS A 173 -4.17 -7.05 -8.05
C HIS A 173 -3.98 -5.54 -8.02
N ILE A 174 -2.76 -5.12 -7.73
CA ILE A 174 -2.37 -3.72 -7.64
C ILE A 174 -1.65 -3.31 -8.93
N THR A 175 -2.09 -2.22 -9.53
CA THR A 175 -1.47 -1.66 -10.74
C THR A 175 -0.10 -1.06 -10.44
N HIS A 176 0.79 -1.09 -11.43
CA HIS A 176 2.15 -0.56 -11.32
C HIS A 176 2.21 0.91 -10.90
N LEU A 177 3.21 1.23 -10.09
CA LEU A 177 3.60 2.57 -9.73
C LEU A 177 4.47 3.20 -10.85
N LEU A 178 4.16 4.45 -11.24
CA LEU A 178 5.06 5.30 -12.01
C LEU A 178 5.77 6.28 -11.07
N VAL A 179 6.97 6.68 -11.46
CA VAL A 179 7.71 7.76 -10.81
C VAL A 179 8.03 8.80 -11.88
N ASP A 180 7.55 10.04 -11.66
CA ASP A 180 7.68 11.15 -12.61
C ASP A 180 7.23 10.79 -14.03
N GLY A 181 6.11 10.06 -14.13
CA GLY A 181 5.52 9.63 -15.40
C GLY A 181 6.22 8.46 -16.09
N GLY A 182 7.30 7.93 -15.53
CA GLY A 182 8.07 6.82 -16.07
C GLY A 182 8.08 5.57 -15.19
N LYS A 183 8.55 4.44 -15.74
CA LYS A 183 8.79 3.21 -14.96
C LYS A 183 9.88 3.49 -13.93
N MET A 184 9.67 3.05 -12.68
CA MET A 184 10.71 3.09 -11.66
C MET A 184 11.85 2.15 -12.04
N SER A 185 13.09 2.66 -12.14
CA SER A 185 14.26 1.82 -12.41
C SER A 185 15.56 2.46 -11.89
N LYS A 186 16.55 1.59 -11.57
CA LYS A 186 17.89 2.06 -11.16
C LYS A 186 18.59 2.84 -12.27
N SER A 187 18.43 2.41 -13.52
CA SER A 187 19.09 3.05 -14.69
C SER A 187 18.57 4.46 -14.95
N LEU A 188 17.33 4.78 -14.59
CA LEU A 188 16.73 6.10 -14.72
C LEU A 188 17.00 7.00 -13.50
N GLY A 189 17.58 6.46 -12.42
CA GLY A 189 17.86 7.23 -11.20
C GLY A 189 16.61 7.70 -10.45
N ASN A 190 15.44 7.17 -10.78
CA ASN A 190 14.14 7.52 -10.20
C ASN A 190 13.63 6.47 -9.18
N LEU A 191 14.55 5.67 -8.63
CA LEU A 191 14.25 4.70 -7.57
C LEU A 191 14.49 5.37 -6.23
N TYR A 192 13.43 5.48 -5.43
CA TYR A 192 13.49 6.03 -4.08
C TYR A 192 13.23 4.95 -3.03
N THR A 193 14.11 4.88 -2.04
CA THR A 193 13.84 4.15 -0.79
C THR A 193 13.20 5.09 0.23
N ILE A 194 12.61 4.52 1.29
CA ILE A 194 12.08 5.35 2.40
C ILE A 194 13.19 6.23 2.99
N ASP A 195 14.41 5.67 3.19
CA ASP A 195 15.55 6.45 3.71
C ASP A 195 15.97 7.60 2.78
N ASP A 196 15.84 7.44 1.45
CA ASP A 196 16.16 8.52 0.51
C ASP A 196 15.14 9.68 0.61
N LEU A 197 13.87 9.34 0.84
CA LEU A 197 12.81 10.33 1.03
C LEU A 197 12.93 11.02 2.40
N GLU A 198 13.27 10.28 3.47
CA GLU A 198 13.53 10.85 4.80
C GLU A 198 14.72 11.83 4.78
N LYS A 199 15.81 11.52 4.07
CA LYS A 199 16.95 12.45 3.88
C LYS A 199 16.56 13.73 3.15
N ARG A 200 15.49 13.70 2.36
CA ARG A 200 14.91 14.87 1.68
C ARG A 200 13.90 15.64 2.54
N GLY A 201 13.67 15.18 3.79
CA GLY A 201 12.78 15.82 4.76
C GLY A 201 11.34 15.32 4.72
N PHE A 202 11.03 14.28 3.95
CA PHE A 202 9.71 13.67 3.93
C PHE A 202 9.59 12.57 4.97
N THR A 203 8.39 12.36 5.49
CA THR A 203 8.07 11.30 6.42
C THR A 203 7.51 10.06 5.72
N ALA A 204 7.69 8.88 6.31
CA ALA A 204 7.08 7.66 5.78
C ALA A 204 5.54 7.74 5.73
N MET A 205 4.92 8.55 6.61
CA MET A 205 3.47 8.73 6.61
C MET A 205 2.98 9.57 5.42
N GLU A 206 3.76 10.55 4.96
CA GLU A 206 3.50 11.27 3.71
C GLU A 206 3.60 10.34 2.50
N VAL A 207 4.61 9.45 2.50
CA VAL A 207 4.73 8.40 1.48
C VAL A 207 3.50 7.50 1.48
N ARG A 208 3.08 7.01 2.65
CA ARG A 208 1.85 6.22 2.78
C ARG A 208 0.64 6.96 2.24
N TYR A 209 0.46 8.22 2.60
CA TYR A 209 -0.67 9.04 2.14
C TYR A 209 -0.72 9.14 0.62
N VAL A 210 0.43 9.36 -0.05
CA VAL A 210 0.52 9.38 -1.51
C VAL A 210 0.16 8.03 -2.10
N LEU A 211 0.72 6.93 -1.56
CA LEU A 211 0.48 5.58 -2.08
C LEU A 211 -0.99 5.16 -2.02
N ILE A 212 -1.69 5.50 -0.93
CA ILE A 212 -3.13 5.23 -0.79
C ILE A 212 -4.01 6.33 -1.42
N GLY A 213 -3.42 7.42 -1.91
CA GLY A 213 -4.10 8.51 -2.60
C GLY A 213 -4.58 8.14 -4.00
N GLY A 214 -4.10 7.04 -4.58
CA GLY A 214 -4.56 6.43 -5.82
C GLY A 214 -5.44 5.21 -5.55
N HIS A 215 -6.41 4.97 -6.43
CA HIS A 215 -7.18 3.71 -6.41
C HIS A 215 -6.27 2.58 -6.91
N TYR A 216 -6.22 1.44 -6.21
CA TYR A 216 -5.30 0.33 -6.50
C TYR A 216 -5.43 -0.26 -7.93
N ARG A 217 -6.61 -0.13 -8.57
CA ARG A 217 -6.85 -0.54 -9.97
C ARG A 217 -6.32 0.47 -10.99
N LYS A 218 -5.88 1.66 -10.54
CA LYS A 218 -5.38 2.72 -11.43
C LYS A 218 -3.90 2.94 -11.21
N GLN A 219 -3.20 3.26 -12.29
CA GLN A 219 -1.79 3.58 -12.22
C GLN A 219 -1.58 4.87 -11.42
N LEU A 220 -0.81 4.77 -10.35
CA LEU A 220 -0.40 5.91 -9.51
C LEU A 220 0.91 6.49 -10.07
N ASN A 221 0.95 7.79 -10.26
CA ASN A 221 2.18 8.52 -10.56
C ASN A 221 2.72 9.18 -9.29
N PHE A 222 3.80 8.64 -8.75
CA PHE A 222 4.49 9.16 -7.58
C PHE A 222 5.43 10.29 -7.99
N THR A 223 5.33 11.44 -7.32
CA THR A 223 6.21 12.60 -7.53
C THR A 223 6.60 13.22 -6.19
N LEU A 224 7.70 13.97 -6.13
CA LEU A 224 8.07 14.71 -4.92
C LEU A 224 7.05 15.81 -4.59
N ASP A 225 6.41 16.41 -5.59
CA ASP A 225 5.33 17.39 -5.39
C ASP A 225 4.12 16.75 -4.71
N SER A 226 3.82 15.49 -5.03
CA SER A 226 2.73 14.75 -4.36
C SER A 226 3.01 14.52 -2.87
N LEU A 227 4.27 14.37 -2.46
CA LEU A 227 4.67 14.30 -1.05
C LEU A 227 4.49 15.63 -0.33
N SER A 228 4.82 16.74 -0.98
CA SER A 228 4.59 18.09 -0.43
C SER A 228 3.10 18.36 -0.22
N ALA A 229 2.26 17.96 -1.18
CA ALA A 229 0.80 18.03 -1.04
C ALA A 229 0.27 17.13 0.09
N ALA A 230 0.86 15.94 0.27
CA ALA A 230 0.51 15.03 1.35
C ALA A 230 0.86 15.61 2.73
N HIS A 231 2.01 16.30 2.85
CA HIS A 231 2.40 17.02 4.06
C HIS A 231 1.30 18.02 4.49
N GLU A 232 0.89 18.89 3.56
CA GLU A 232 -0.18 19.87 3.84
C GLU A 232 -1.52 19.20 4.17
N ALA A 233 -1.85 18.11 3.47
CA ALA A 233 -3.09 17.38 3.72
C ALA A 233 -3.12 16.77 5.12
N LEU A 234 -2.05 16.09 5.53
CA LEU A 234 -1.92 15.50 6.87
C LEU A 234 -1.94 16.57 7.97
N ALA A 235 -1.28 17.71 7.75
CA ALA A 235 -1.30 18.84 8.67
C ALA A 235 -2.74 19.39 8.84
N LYS A 236 -3.50 19.54 7.74
CA LYS A 236 -4.91 19.98 7.80
C LYS A 236 -5.79 18.99 8.54
N ILE A 237 -5.62 17.67 8.30
CA ILE A 237 -6.38 16.64 9.01
C ILE A 237 -6.03 16.67 10.50
N ALA A 238 -4.74 16.77 10.85
CA ALA A 238 -4.30 16.87 12.24
C ALA A 238 -4.87 18.10 12.96
N LYS A 239 -4.87 19.27 12.30
CA LYS A 239 -5.49 20.48 12.84
C LYS A 239 -6.99 20.28 13.08
N GLY A 240 -7.70 19.68 12.13
CA GLY A 240 -9.13 19.36 12.27
C GLY A 240 -9.42 18.40 13.41
N ALA A 241 -8.62 17.35 13.55
CA ALA A 241 -8.72 16.39 14.64
C ALA A 241 -8.48 17.04 16.02
N ARG A 242 -7.46 17.88 16.16
CA ARG A 242 -7.20 18.66 17.39
C ARG A 242 -8.34 19.60 17.73
N SER A 243 -8.90 20.30 16.72
CA SER A 243 -10.06 21.17 16.91
C SER A 243 -11.29 20.40 17.38
N LEU A 244 -11.55 19.21 16.82
CA LEU A 244 -12.62 18.33 17.31
C LEU A 244 -12.36 17.88 18.75
N ALA A 245 -11.14 17.46 19.06
CA ALA A 245 -10.75 17.04 20.41
C ALA A 245 -10.95 18.15 21.45
N SER A 246 -10.53 19.39 21.14
CA SER A 246 -10.73 20.54 22.03
C SER A 246 -12.20 20.82 22.31
N ARG A 247 -13.08 20.66 21.30
CA ARG A 247 -14.52 20.89 21.45
C ARG A 247 -15.28 19.73 22.09
N ALA A 248 -14.73 18.51 21.98
CA ALA A 248 -15.24 17.32 22.66
C ALA A 248 -15.04 17.39 24.18
N GLY A 249 -13.96 18.06 24.65
CA GLY A 249 -13.59 18.07 26.06
C GLY A 249 -13.28 16.66 26.58
N ASP A 250 -13.72 16.37 27.80
CA ASP A 250 -13.53 15.06 28.45
C ASP A 250 -14.59 14.01 28.03
N GLU A 251 -15.45 14.32 27.07
CA GLU A 251 -16.47 13.40 26.57
C GLU A 251 -15.80 12.23 25.81
N VAL A 252 -15.99 11.01 26.30
CA VAL A 252 -15.49 9.79 25.66
C VAL A 252 -16.67 9.03 25.10
N THR A 253 -16.79 8.98 23.77
CA THR A 253 -17.81 8.18 23.09
C THR A 253 -17.23 6.84 22.64
N LEU A 254 -17.50 5.76 23.39
CA LEU A 254 -16.90 4.43 23.17
C LEU A 254 -17.74 3.47 22.33
N SER A 255 -18.99 3.78 21.98
CA SER A 255 -19.90 2.69 21.59
C SER A 255 -20.72 2.86 20.31
N SER A 256 -20.60 3.91 19.52
CA SER A 256 -21.36 3.95 18.27
C SER A 256 -20.55 3.43 17.08
N VAL A 257 -21.17 2.56 16.26
CA VAL A 257 -20.67 2.13 14.94
C VAL A 257 -20.88 3.27 13.91
N ASP A 258 -21.39 4.40 14.36
CA ASP A 258 -21.67 5.56 13.54
C ASP A 258 -20.39 6.34 13.23
N PHE A 259 -20.17 6.64 11.96
CA PHE A 259 -19.07 7.47 11.49
C PHE A 259 -19.47 8.95 11.42
N GLY A 260 -20.74 9.30 11.66
CA GLY A 260 -21.26 10.67 11.65
C GLY A 260 -20.89 11.41 10.36
N PRO A 261 -20.29 12.61 10.47
CA PRO A 261 -19.90 13.41 9.30
C PRO A 261 -18.90 12.70 8.36
N PHE A 262 -18.27 11.63 8.80
CA PHE A 262 -17.28 10.84 8.05
C PHE A 262 -17.87 9.56 7.41
N GLN A 263 -19.21 9.38 7.44
CA GLN A 263 -19.85 8.20 6.88
C GLN A 263 -19.50 7.98 5.40
N SER A 264 -19.45 9.06 4.60
CA SER A 264 -19.09 8.97 3.19
C SER A 264 -17.66 8.45 2.95
N ALA A 265 -16.74 8.72 3.87
CA ALA A 265 -15.39 8.18 3.81
C ALA A 265 -15.38 6.66 4.07
N TRP A 266 -16.19 6.21 5.03
CA TRP A 266 -16.35 4.79 5.31
C TRP A 266 -17.03 4.05 4.16
N ASP A 267 -18.11 4.62 3.60
CA ASP A 267 -18.82 4.04 2.46
C ASP A 267 -17.89 3.86 1.26
N SER A 268 -17.00 4.85 1.02
CA SER A 268 -15.98 4.77 -0.04
C SER A 268 -14.99 3.63 0.19
N LEU A 269 -14.59 3.34 1.44
CA LEU A 269 -13.72 2.20 1.75
C LEU A 269 -14.43 0.86 1.51
N ASN A 270 -15.74 0.81 1.71
CA ASN A 270 -16.56 -0.38 1.43
C ASN A 270 -16.90 -0.53 -0.07
N ASP A 271 -16.66 0.49 -0.88
CA ASP A 271 -16.84 0.47 -2.32
C ASP A 271 -15.50 0.23 -3.01
N ASP A 272 -15.12 -1.03 -3.12
CA ASP A 272 -13.91 -1.50 -3.80
C ASP A 272 -12.62 -0.80 -3.30
N LEU A 273 -12.51 -0.56 -1.99
CA LEU A 273 -11.38 0.12 -1.35
C LEU A 273 -11.04 1.47 -2.03
N ASN A 274 -12.04 2.28 -2.32
CA ASN A 274 -11.87 3.59 -2.96
C ASN A 274 -11.23 4.59 -2.00
N THR A 275 -9.95 4.38 -1.71
CA THR A 275 -9.17 5.18 -0.78
C THR A 275 -9.06 6.66 -1.17
N PRO A 276 -8.91 7.05 -2.47
CA PRO A 276 -8.93 8.46 -2.83
C PRO A 276 -10.26 9.16 -2.50
N ALA A 277 -11.40 8.50 -2.71
CA ALA A 277 -12.71 9.05 -2.32
C ALA A 277 -12.86 9.12 -0.79
N ALA A 278 -12.34 8.13 -0.06
CA ALA A 278 -12.31 8.13 1.41
C ALA A 278 -11.49 9.29 1.96
N LEU A 279 -10.30 9.57 1.39
CA LEU A 279 -9.48 10.73 1.75
C LEU A 279 -10.22 12.04 1.48
N GLY A 280 -10.92 12.17 0.35
CA GLY A 280 -11.80 13.31 0.06
C GLY A 280 -12.94 13.46 1.08
N GLY A 281 -13.54 12.33 1.47
CA GLY A 281 -14.59 12.26 2.49
C GLY A 281 -14.14 12.75 3.86
N ILE A 282 -12.86 12.55 4.23
CA ILE A 282 -12.29 13.10 5.47
C ILE A 282 -12.38 14.64 5.46
N PHE A 283 -11.99 15.32 4.40
CA PHE A 283 -12.06 16.79 4.34
C PHE A 283 -13.48 17.29 4.35
N THR A 284 -14.40 16.59 3.68
CA THR A 284 -15.84 16.91 3.71
C THR A 284 -16.40 16.76 5.13
N GLY A 285 -16.04 15.67 5.81
CA GLY A 285 -16.44 15.41 7.20
C GLY A 285 -15.89 16.45 8.18
N LEU A 286 -14.61 16.85 8.04
CA LEU A 286 -14.02 17.91 8.85
C LEU A 286 -14.76 19.25 8.68
N LYS A 287 -15.11 19.60 7.44
CA LYS A 287 -15.90 20.81 7.18
C LYS A 287 -17.30 20.73 7.79
N ALA A 288 -17.99 19.60 7.66
CA ALA A 288 -19.31 19.38 8.25
C ALA A 288 -19.27 19.34 9.78
N SER A 289 -18.13 19.09 10.38
CA SER A 289 -17.92 19.05 11.84
C SER A 289 -17.55 20.39 12.46
N ALA A 290 -17.48 21.48 11.68
CA ALA A 290 -16.94 22.77 12.13
C ALA A 290 -17.65 23.32 13.38
N ASP A 291 -18.97 23.18 13.45
CA ASP A 291 -19.80 23.75 14.52
C ASP A 291 -20.21 22.75 15.61
N LEU A 292 -19.80 21.48 15.49
CA LEU A 292 -20.11 20.45 16.47
C LEU A 292 -19.44 20.72 17.81
N GLN A 293 -20.15 20.47 18.93
CA GLN A 293 -19.69 20.70 20.28
C GLN A 293 -19.87 19.45 21.15
N SER A 294 -19.13 19.37 22.24
CA SER A 294 -19.30 18.36 23.30
C SER A 294 -19.46 16.94 22.71
N LYS A 295 -20.53 16.25 23.04
CA LYS A 295 -20.78 14.87 22.66
C LYS A 295 -20.79 14.64 21.14
N ASP A 296 -21.29 15.56 20.35
CA ASP A 296 -21.32 15.43 18.89
C ASP A 296 -19.91 15.60 18.29
N ALA A 297 -19.10 16.49 18.85
CA ALA A 297 -17.70 16.63 18.47
C ALA A 297 -16.89 15.38 18.85
N ALA A 298 -17.15 14.78 20.03
CA ALA A 298 -16.53 13.53 20.48
C ALA A 298 -16.90 12.35 19.53
N ALA A 299 -18.16 12.23 19.15
CA ALA A 299 -18.63 11.22 18.21
C ALA A 299 -17.98 11.39 16.82
N ALA A 300 -17.91 12.63 16.31
CA ALA A 300 -17.24 12.93 15.06
C ALA A 300 -15.74 12.58 15.11
N LEU A 301 -15.04 12.93 16.19
CA LEU A 301 -13.63 12.59 16.39
C LEU A 301 -13.42 11.06 16.42
N ALA A 302 -14.31 10.30 17.08
CA ALA A 302 -14.26 8.85 17.10
C ALA A 302 -14.44 8.25 15.68
N GLY A 303 -15.36 8.80 14.88
CA GLY A 303 -15.55 8.44 13.48
C GLY A 303 -14.30 8.70 12.65
N LEU A 304 -13.71 9.90 12.74
CA LEU A 304 -12.46 10.25 12.07
C LEU A 304 -11.31 9.28 12.44
N ASN A 305 -11.12 9.01 13.72
CA ASN A 305 -10.05 8.13 14.21
C ASN A 305 -10.21 6.70 13.66
N ARG A 306 -11.44 6.21 13.49
CA ARG A 306 -11.70 4.90 12.88
C ARG A 306 -11.30 4.88 11.41
N ILE A 307 -11.62 5.93 10.65
CA ILE A 307 -11.21 6.05 9.23
C ILE A 307 -9.69 6.11 9.13
N LEU A 308 -9.04 6.95 9.93
CA LEU A 308 -7.57 7.07 9.95
C LEU A 308 -6.91 5.73 10.29
N ARG A 309 -7.45 5.01 11.27
CA ARG A 309 -6.98 3.68 11.64
C ARG A 309 -7.15 2.67 10.49
N ALA A 310 -8.30 2.67 9.81
CA ALA A 310 -8.53 1.79 8.67
C ALA A 310 -7.57 2.08 7.52
N LEU A 311 -7.22 3.37 7.30
CA LEU A 311 -6.22 3.79 6.32
C LEU A 311 -4.77 3.62 6.83
N GLY A 312 -4.57 3.29 8.12
CA GLY A 312 -3.25 3.19 8.75
C GLY A 312 -2.52 4.54 8.78
N ILE A 313 -3.26 5.65 8.89
CA ILE A 313 -2.70 7.00 8.97
C ILE A 313 -2.50 7.39 10.43
N THR A 314 -1.27 7.72 10.78
CA THR A 314 -0.90 8.39 12.03
C THR A 314 -0.71 9.87 11.74
N LEU A 315 -1.43 10.72 12.47
CA LEU A 315 -1.33 12.16 12.28
C LEU A 315 -0.06 12.73 12.94
N PRO A 316 0.55 13.76 12.34
CA PRO A 316 1.68 14.46 12.97
C PRO A 316 1.24 15.12 14.27
N GLU A 317 2.15 15.12 15.23
CA GLU A 317 2.00 15.90 16.46
C GLU A 317 1.95 17.40 16.13
N ALA A 318 1.37 18.18 17.05
CA ALA A 318 1.40 19.62 16.90
C ALA A 318 2.87 20.08 16.82
N SER A 319 3.23 20.81 15.77
CA SER A 319 4.54 21.42 15.73
C SER A 319 4.68 22.39 16.93
N GLU A 320 5.87 22.51 17.49
CA GLU A 320 6.11 23.51 18.55
C GLU A 320 5.71 24.92 18.09
N LYS A 321 5.75 25.19 16.78
CA LYS A 321 5.25 26.44 16.19
C LYS A 321 3.72 26.60 16.24
N GLU A 322 2.95 25.50 16.24
CA GLU A 322 1.48 25.53 16.40
C GLU A 322 1.06 25.47 17.87
N SER A 323 1.89 24.92 18.76
CA SER A 323 1.64 24.83 20.19
C SER A 323 2.18 26.03 20.98
N ALA A 324 2.92 26.94 20.33
CA ALA A 324 3.29 28.19 20.94
C ALA A 324 2.01 28.97 21.22
N ASP A 325 1.52 28.89 22.45
CA ASP A 325 0.43 29.72 22.96
C ASP A 325 0.85 31.16 22.65
N VAL A 326 0.11 31.81 21.74
CA VAL A 326 0.41 33.21 21.39
C VAL A 326 0.26 33.99 22.69
N PRO A 327 1.34 34.61 23.22
CA PRO A 327 1.23 35.36 24.44
C PRO A 327 0.10 36.39 24.35
N ASP A 328 -0.61 36.63 25.44
CA ASP A 328 -1.79 37.50 25.43
C ASP A 328 -1.48 38.92 24.96
N ASP A 329 -0.28 39.42 25.25
CA ASP A 329 0.22 40.72 24.77
C ASP A 329 0.39 40.75 23.23
N ILE A 330 0.91 39.67 22.66
CA ILE A 330 1.04 39.51 21.21
C ILE A 330 -0.36 39.42 20.53
N ARG A 331 -1.26 38.67 21.14
CA ARG A 331 -2.66 38.55 20.66
C ARG A 331 -3.38 39.89 20.69
N GLN A 332 -3.20 40.65 21.76
CA GLN A 332 -3.80 41.98 21.91
C GLN A 332 -3.22 43.00 20.91
N LEU A 333 -1.90 42.91 20.68
CA LEU A 333 -1.22 43.74 19.68
C LEU A 333 -1.70 43.46 18.27
N ALA A 334 -1.88 42.19 17.92
CA ALA A 334 -2.39 41.77 16.62
C ALA A 334 -3.85 42.17 16.41
N GLU A 335 -4.69 42.07 17.44
CA GLU A 335 -6.08 42.52 17.42
C GLU A 335 -6.16 44.04 17.21
N THR A 336 -5.36 44.80 17.93
CA THR A 336 -5.29 46.26 17.77
C THR A 336 -4.85 46.65 16.34
N ARG A 337 -3.89 45.91 15.79
CA ARG A 337 -3.47 46.07 14.40
C ARG A 337 -4.62 45.78 13.42
N TRP A 338 -5.38 44.70 13.65
CA TRP A 338 -6.50 44.33 12.80
C TRP A 338 -7.62 45.38 12.81
N GLN A 339 -7.90 45.93 13.99
CA GLN A 339 -8.85 47.03 14.14
C GLN A 339 -8.40 48.31 13.42
N ALA A 340 -7.10 48.70 13.52
CA ALA A 340 -6.53 49.80 12.79
C ALA A 340 -6.66 49.61 11.26
N ARG A 341 -6.36 48.38 10.78
CA ARG A 341 -6.51 48.02 9.38
C ARG A 341 -7.95 48.10 8.89
N SER A 342 -8.89 47.57 9.68
CA SER A 342 -10.32 47.61 9.37
C SER A 342 -10.88 49.05 9.32
N ALA A 343 -10.34 49.91 10.16
CA ALA A 343 -10.59 51.35 10.18
C ALA A 343 -9.85 52.15 9.07
N LYS A 344 -9.08 51.43 8.20
CA LYS A 344 -8.25 52.03 7.13
C LYS A 344 -7.13 52.96 7.65
N ASN A 345 -6.76 52.82 8.92
CA ASN A 345 -5.59 53.51 9.50
C ASN A 345 -4.32 52.73 9.17
N TRP A 346 -3.84 52.91 7.95
CA TRP A 346 -2.71 52.12 7.40
C TRP A 346 -1.40 52.41 8.16
N ALA A 347 -1.14 53.64 8.55
CA ALA A 347 0.07 54.01 9.27
C ALA A 347 0.20 53.26 10.61
N GLU A 348 -0.88 53.21 11.37
CA GLU A 348 -0.89 52.48 12.67
C GLU A 348 -0.87 50.98 12.46
N SER A 349 -1.57 50.45 11.46
CA SER A 349 -1.53 49.04 11.10
C SER A 349 -0.11 48.56 10.73
N ASP A 350 0.63 49.38 9.97
CA ASP A 350 2.01 49.03 9.57
C ASP A 350 2.97 49.16 10.76
N ARG A 351 2.84 50.18 11.59
CA ARG A 351 3.62 50.31 12.83
C ARG A 351 3.48 49.09 13.75
N LEU A 352 2.24 48.64 13.98
CA LEU A 352 1.93 47.49 14.81
C LEU A 352 2.42 46.16 14.19
N ARG A 353 2.43 46.07 12.85
CA ARG A 353 2.99 44.93 12.15
C ARG A 353 4.51 44.83 12.36
N ASP A 354 5.21 45.95 12.28
CA ASP A 354 6.64 46.02 12.52
C ASP A 354 7.00 45.73 13.98
N GLU A 355 6.14 46.12 14.92
CA GLU A 355 6.27 45.81 16.34
C GLU A 355 6.10 44.31 16.60
N LEU A 356 5.10 43.66 16.01
CA LEU A 356 4.92 42.21 16.06
C LEU A 356 6.13 41.48 15.45
N ALA A 357 6.65 41.96 14.32
CA ALA A 357 7.84 41.37 13.69
C ALA A 357 9.10 41.47 14.59
N LYS A 358 9.31 42.59 15.31
CA LYS A 358 10.38 42.72 16.30
C LYS A 358 10.26 41.78 17.50
N LEU A 359 9.03 41.40 17.85
CA LEU A 359 8.72 40.41 18.88
C LEU A 359 8.76 38.95 18.34
N GLY A 360 9.18 38.75 17.09
CA GLY A 360 9.32 37.43 16.49
C GLY A 360 8.02 36.83 15.96
N TRP A 361 7.02 37.68 15.61
CA TRP A 361 5.73 37.26 15.10
C TRP A 361 5.40 37.88 13.75
N GLN A 362 4.95 37.08 12.81
CA GLN A 362 4.45 37.54 11.50
C GLN A 362 2.90 37.44 11.47
N VAL A 363 2.28 38.45 10.85
CA VAL A 363 0.83 38.50 10.68
C VAL A 363 0.50 38.24 9.22
N LYS A 364 -0.31 37.22 8.94
CA LYS A 364 -0.89 36.92 7.62
C LYS A 364 -2.36 37.32 7.61
N ASP A 365 -2.68 38.30 6.80
CA ASP A 365 -4.05 38.81 6.65
C ASP A 365 -4.87 37.94 5.69
N SER A 366 -6.16 37.76 5.99
CA SER A 366 -7.17 37.17 5.13
C SER A 366 -8.37 38.11 4.97
N LYS A 367 -9.37 37.71 4.18
CA LYS A 367 -10.61 38.50 4.04
C LYS A 367 -11.47 38.53 5.32
N GLU A 368 -11.30 37.52 6.17
CA GLU A 368 -12.16 37.28 7.35
C GLU A 368 -11.40 37.47 8.69
N GLY A 369 -10.10 37.82 8.66
CA GLY A 369 -9.31 38.00 9.86
C GLY A 369 -7.81 37.97 9.61
N TYR A 370 -7.04 37.60 10.62
CA TYR A 370 -5.59 37.46 10.53
C TYR A 370 -5.12 36.18 11.23
N ALA A 371 -3.94 35.69 10.84
CA ALA A 371 -3.23 34.62 11.51
C ALA A 371 -1.86 35.12 12.00
N LEU A 372 -1.42 34.61 13.16
CA LEU A 372 -0.11 34.88 13.74
C LEU A 372 0.80 33.67 13.55
N GLU A 373 1.99 33.91 13.03
CA GLU A 373 3.03 32.90 12.90
C GLU A 373 4.30 33.39 13.62
N LYS A 374 4.94 32.49 14.37
CA LYS A 374 6.23 32.81 14.98
C LYS A 374 7.30 32.78 13.90
N SER A 375 8.09 33.86 13.81
CA SER A 375 9.16 34.05 12.79
C SER A 375 10.29 33.05 12.95
#